data_143d7936503779ec83e4cce08b35d018
#
_entry.id   143d7936503779ec83e4cce08b35d018
#
_cell.length_a   1.000
_cell.length_b   1.000
_cell.length_c   1.000
_cell.angle_alpha   90.00
_cell.angle_beta   90.00
_cell.angle_gamma   90.00
#
_symmetry.space_group_name_H-M   'P 1'
#
loop_
_entity.id
_entity.type
_entity.pdbx_description
1 polymer ?
#
loop_
_entity_poly.entity_id
_entity_poly.type
_entity_poly.pdbx_seq_one_letter_code
_entity_poly.pdbx_strand_id
1 'polypeptide(L)'
;IVRLVTRYRAMAEIRANPFWRTRADDPKASRKNVERHNLEGLPGLEIMPGLYVEGDFVVDTKKRYDCFVATDLDFTLRRHGINTLLITGVNTSSCVLATAIRANVLDYASVVIEDCVDTMDGPVLHEAALTCLRAAFGWVMSSDEAIALVGNGAAERKSA
;
A
#
# COMPACT_ATOMS: atom_id res chain seq x y z
N ILE A 1 16.70 3.28 -3.67
CA ILE A 1 15.32 2.79 -3.49
C ILE A 1 15.20 2.35 -2.04
N VAL A 2 14.25 2.92 -1.34
CA VAL A 2 13.88 2.49 0.02
C VAL A 2 12.71 1.52 -0.13
N ARG A 3 12.86 0.29 0.34
CA ARG A 3 11.79 -0.72 0.34
C ARG A 3 11.07 -0.69 1.68
N LEU A 4 9.77 -0.87 1.64
CA LEU A 4 8.90 -0.68 2.77
C LEU A 4 7.84 -1.78 2.83
N VAL A 5 7.69 -2.38 4.01
CA VAL A 5 6.71 -3.45 4.24
C VAL A 5 5.82 -3.08 5.41
N THR A 6 4.55 -3.41 5.34
CA THR A 6 3.59 -3.02 6.36
C THR A 6 2.87 -4.21 6.97
N ARG A 7 2.62 -4.18 8.28
CA ARG A 7 1.85 -5.17 9.02
C ARG A 7 0.57 -4.58 9.60
N TYR A 8 -0.46 -5.38 9.67
CA TYR A 8 -1.72 -5.06 10.34
C TYR A 8 -1.67 -5.44 11.82
N ARG A 9 -2.43 -4.76 12.68
CA ARG A 9 -2.50 -5.07 14.12
C ARG A 9 -3.76 -5.77 14.54
N ALA A 10 -3.73 -6.19 15.83
CA ALA A 10 -4.66 -7.04 16.52
C ALA A 10 -6.13 -6.61 16.47
N MET A 11 -6.99 -7.59 16.68
CA MET A 11 -8.45 -7.57 16.55
C MET A 11 -9.17 -6.48 17.35
N ALA A 12 -8.72 -6.17 18.57
CA ALA A 12 -9.34 -5.14 19.40
C ALA A 12 -9.32 -3.74 18.76
N GLU A 13 -8.26 -3.42 18.03
CA GLU A 13 -8.12 -2.13 17.35
C GLU A 13 -9.01 -2.03 16.10
N ILE A 14 -9.24 -3.14 15.40
CA ILE A 14 -10.17 -3.21 14.27
C ILE A 14 -11.59 -2.98 14.75
N ARG A 15 -12.00 -3.61 15.84
CA ARG A 15 -13.35 -3.46 16.42
C ARG A 15 -13.63 -2.07 16.99
N ALA A 16 -12.61 -1.27 17.27
CA ALA A 16 -12.79 0.13 17.65
C ALA A 16 -13.35 0.99 16.50
N ASN A 17 -13.15 0.58 15.25
CA ASN A 17 -13.75 1.24 14.09
C ASN A 17 -15.21 0.78 13.92
N PRO A 18 -16.21 1.70 13.97
CA PRO A 18 -17.63 1.36 13.87
C PRO A 18 -18.00 0.58 12.60
N PHE A 19 -17.40 0.92 11.47
CA PHE A 19 -17.63 0.25 10.19
C PHE A 19 -17.23 -1.23 10.24
N TRP A 20 -16.04 -1.53 10.75
CA TRP A 20 -15.54 -2.91 10.84
C TRP A 20 -16.33 -3.72 11.86
N ARG A 21 -16.68 -3.12 12.99
CA ARG A 21 -17.53 -3.77 13.99
C ARG A 21 -18.88 -4.19 13.42
N THR A 22 -19.52 -3.31 12.64
CA THR A 22 -20.81 -3.60 12.00
C THR A 22 -20.66 -4.69 10.92
N ARG A 23 -19.58 -4.66 10.14
CA ARG A 23 -19.35 -5.65 9.07
C ARG A 23 -18.98 -7.03 9.59
N ALA A 24 -18.31 -7.12 10.72
CA ALA A 24 -17.97 -8.41 11.32
C ALA A 24 -19.22 -9.25 11.61
N ASP A 25 -20.30 -8.57 11.98
CA ASP A 25 -21.58 -9.20 12.32
C ASP A 25 -22.56 -9.30 11.14
N ASP A 26 -22.26 -8.68 9.98
CA ASP A 26 -23.11 -8.72 8.79
C ASP A 26 -22.88 -10.00 7.97
N PRO A 27 -23.88 -10.91 7.89
CA PRO A 27 -23.76 -12.13 7.12
C PRO A 27 -23.57 -11.92 5.60
N LYS A 28 -23.89 -10.74 5.09
CA LYS A 28 -23.78 -10.37 3.67
C LYS A 28 -22.48 -9.63 3.34
N ALA A 29 -21.68 -9.27 4.34
CA ALA A 29 -20.44 -8.55 4.08
C ALA A 29 -19.42 -9.41 3.31
N SER A 30 -18.84 -8.85 2.25
CA SER A 30 -17.82 -9.51 1.43
C SER A 30 -16.55 -9.86 2.21
N ARG A 31 -16.21 -9.07 3.23
CA ARG A 31 -15.02 -9.25 4.09
C ARG A 31 -15.40 -9.75 5.49
N LYS A 32 -16.08 -10.88 5.56
CA LYS A 32 -16.56 -11.49 6.83
C LYS A 32 -15.43 -11.87 7.80
N ASN A 33 -14.27 -12.21 7.28
CA ASN A 33 -13.16 -12.73 8.07
C ASN A 33 -12.17 -11.67 8.55
N VAL A 34 -12.58 -10.39 8.64
CA VAL A 34 -11.72 -9.33 9.19
C VAL A 34 -11.14 -9.68 10.55
N GLU A 35 -11.89 -10.47 11.35
CA GLU A 35 -11.45 -10.96 12.65
C GLU A 35 -10.40 -12.07 12.60
N ARG A 36 -10.16 -12.65 11.42
CA ARG A 36 -9.21 -13.75 11.22
C ARG A 36 -8.07 -13.42 10.28
N HIS A 37 -8.13 -12.24 9.62
CA HIS A 37 -7.08 -11.78 8.74
C HIS A 37 -6.15 -10.80 9.46
N ASN A 38 -4.89 -10.94 9.22
CA ASN A 38 -3.87 -9.97 9.61
C ASN A 38 -3.84 -9.68 11.13
N LEU A 39 -4.09 -10.70 11.94
CA LEU A 39 -3.96 -10.61 13.39
C LEU A 39 -2.52 -10.88 13.80
N GLU A 40 -2.07 -10.16 14.82
CA GLU A 40 -0.76 -10.34 15.41
C GLU A 40 -0.55 -11.79 15.84
N GLY A 41 0.58 -12.38 15.46
CA GLY A 41 0.91 -13.79 15.73
C GLY A 41 0.33 -14.80 14.73
N LEU A 42 -0.43 -14.36 13.73
CA LEU A 42 -0.92 -15.26 12.68
C LEU A 42 -0.10 -15.16 11.38
N PRO A 43 0.00 -16.26 10.61
CA PRO A 43 0.77 -16.30 9.36
C PRO A 43 0.34 -15.26 8.31
N GLY A 44 -0.89 -14.77 8.36
CA GLY A 44 -1.40 -13.74 7.45
C GLY A 44 -0.70 -12.38 7.55
N LEU A 45 0.11 -12.16 8.59
CA LEU A 45 0.97 -10.98 8.72
C LEU A 45 2.37 -11.15 8.15
N GLU A 46 2.75 -12.35 7.82
CA GLU A 46 4.06 -12.62 7.26
C GLU A 46 4.17 -12.04 5.85
N ILE A 47 5.31 -11.42 5.59
CA ILE A 47 5.62 -10.94 4.26
C ILE A 47 5.90 -12.16 3.39
N MET A 48 5.34 -12.17 2.19
CA MET A 48 5.56 -13.28 1.26
C MET A 48 7.06 -13.49 1.03
N PRO A 49 7.50 -14.75 0.98
CA PRO A 49 8.90 -15.09 0.71
C PRO A 49 9.43 -14.38 -0.55
N GLY A 50 10.62 -13.81 -0.45
CA GLY A 50 11.26 -13.09 -1.54
C GLY A 50 10.88 -11.61 -1.69
N LEU A 51 9.86 -11.12 -0.96
CA LEU A 51 9.50 -9.69 -0.99
C LEU A 51 10.29 -8.85 0.02
N TYR A 52 10.82 -9.45 1.08
CA TYR A 52 11.69 -8.79 2.03
C TYR A 52 13.15 -9.09 1.73
N VAL A 53 13.98 -8.06 1.76
CA VAL A 53 15.43 -8.17 1.68
C VAL A 53 16.04 -7.53 2.93
N GLU A 54 17.10 -8.11 3.45
CA GLU A 54 17.79 -7.57 4.62
C GLU A 54 18.21 -6.11 4.36
N GLY A 55 17.86 -5.23 5.31
CA GLY A 55 18.06 -3.78 5.18
C GLY A 55 16.84 -3.01 4.68
N ASP A 56 15.77 -3.67 4.29
CA ASP A 56 14.50 -2.99 3.99
C ASP A 56 13.90 -2.38 5.27
N PHE A 57 13.32 -1.19 5.15
CA PHE A 57 12.54 -0.60 6.24
C PHE A 57 11.22 -1.34 6.41
N VAL A 58 10.88 -1.67 7.64
CA VAL A 58 9.62 -2.33 7.98
C VAL A 58 8.74 -1.38 8.77
N VAL A 59 7.56 -1.05 8.22
CA VAL A 59 6.51 -0.35 8.95
C VAL A 59 5.56 -1.39 9.54
N ASP A 60 5.75 -1.76 10.79
CA ASP A 60 4.99 -2.81 11.48
C ASP A 60 3.86 -2.28 12.36
N THR A 61 3.69 -0.96 12.39
CA THR A 61 2.66 -0.28 13.19
C THR A 61 1.39 0.07 12.42
N LYS A 62 1.29 -0.32 11.14
CA LYS A 62 0.13 -0.04 10.28
C LYS A 62 -1.14 -0.68 10.83
N LYS A 63 -2.15 0.16 11.12
CA LYS A 63 -3.44 -0.27 11.70
C LYS A 63 -4.65 -0.05 10.79
N ARG A 64 -4.46 0.67 9.69
CA ARG A 64 -5.53 1.07 8.77
C ARG A 64 -5.08 0.85 7.33
N TYR A 65 -5.99 1.03 6.38
CA TYR A 65 -5.68 0.89 4.96
C TYR A 65 -4.57 1.83 4.51
N ASP A 66 -4.66 3.09 4.90
CA ASP A 66 -3.64 4.09 4.68
C ASP A 66 -2.39 3.78 5.53
N CYS A 67 -1.25 3.61 4.87
CA CYS A 67 0.01 3.28 5.51
C CYS A 67 0.61 4.44 6.33
N PHE A 68 0.17 5.66 6.11
CA PHE A 68 0.68 6.85 6.81
C PHE A 68 -0.01 7.08 8.16
N VAL A 69 -1.23 6.54 8.35
CA VAL A 69 -2.01 6.81 9.56
C VAL A 69 -1.41 6.12 10.77
N ALA A 70 -0.96 6.92 11.75
CA ALA A 70 -0.38 6.48 13.01
C ALA A 70 0.84 5.54 12.83
N THR A 71 1.65 5.82 11.82
CA THR A 71 2.94 5.17 11.56
C THR A 71 4.05 6.22 11.44
N ASP A 72 5.29 5.78 11.43
CA ASP A 72 6.46 6.61 11.18
C ASP A 72 6.83 6.72 9.69
N LEU A 73 5.95 6.27 8.78
CA LEU A 73 6.24 6.21 7.34
C LEU A 73 6.62 7.59 6.76
N ASP A 74 5.82 8.63 7.00
CA ASP A 74 6.11 9.97 6.49
C ASP A 74 7.45 10.51 7.02
N PHE A 75 7.70 10.34 8.32
CA PHE A 75 8.98 10.73 8.93
C PHE A 75 10.16 10.01 8.26
N THR A 76 10.05 8.70 8.07
CA THR A 76 11.09 7.88 7.45
C THR A 76 11.35 8.31 6.01
N LEU A 77 10.31 8.50 5.20
CA LEU A 77 10.43 8.93 3.82
C LEU A 77 11.12 10.30 3.70
N ARG A 78 10.67 11.28 4.49
CA ARG A 78 11.26 12.63 4.49
C ARG A 78 12.69 12.63 4.98
N ARG A 79 13.01 11.83 6.00
CA ARG A 79 14.38 11.68 6.52
C ARG A 79 15.34 11.17 5.46
N HIS A 80 14.86 10.35 4.52
CA HIS A 80 15.64 9.83 3.40
C HIS A 80 15.52 10.66 2.12
N GLY A 81 14.87 11.83 2.16
CA GLY A 81 14.69 12.71 1.00
C GLY A 81 13.84 12.09 -0.12
N ILE A 82 12.96 11.14 0.23
CA ILE A 82 12.07 10.49 -0.72
C ILE A 82 10.92 11.42 -1.07
N ASN A 83 10.66 11.62 -2.34
CA ASN A 83 9.55 12.42 -2.86
C ASN A 83 8.66 11.66 -3.84
N THR A 84 9.00 10.43 -4.19
CA THR A 84 8.28 9.60 -5.16
C THR A 84 8.11 8.20 -4.59
N LEU A 85 6.91 7.66 -4.68
CA LEU A 85 6.56 6.33 -4.18
C LEU A 85 6.09 5.45 -5.33
N LEU A 86 6.76 4.32 -5.53
CA LEU A 86 6.27 3.21 -6.36
C LEU A 86 5.45 2.29 -5.45
N ILE A 87 4.16 2.21 -5.67
CA ILE A 87 3.22 1.51 -4.78
C ILE A 87 2.80 0.20 -5.44
N THR A 88 3.01 -0.89 -4.72
CA THR A 88 2.63 -2.25 -5.11
C THR A 88 1.85 -2.94 -3.99
N GLY A 89 1.35 -4.14 -4.25
CA GLY A 89 0.73 -5.01 -3.24
C GLY A 89 -0.80 -5.01 -3.28
N VAL A 90 -1.41 -5.33 -2.15
CA VAL A 90 -2.85 -5.60 -2.04
C VAL A 90 -3.48 -4.83 -0.86
N ASN A 91 -4.75 -4.49 -0.96
CA ASN A 91 -5.64 -4.64 -2.10
C ASN A 91 -5.75 -3.31 -2.85
N THR A 92 -5.83 -3.36 -4.18
CA THR A 92 -5.92 -2.16 -5.05
C THR A 92 -7.05 -1.23 -4.62
N SER A 93 -8.25 -1.78 -4.40
CA SER A 93 -9.47 -1.04 -4.03
C SER A 93 -9.49 -0.48 -2.59
N SER A 94 -8.47 -0.75 -1.79
CA SER A 94 -8.46 -0.34 -0.37
C SER A 94 -7.09 0.17 0.10
N CYS A 95 -6.16 -0.71 0.48
CA CYS A 95 -4.86 -0.26 1.05
C CYS A 95 -4.04 0.53 0.03
N VAL A 96 -3.96 0.06 -1.21
CA VAL A 96 -3.22 0.73 -2.29
C VAL A 96 -3.86 2.08 -2.59
N LEU A 97 -5.18 2.10 -2.86
CA LEU A 97 -5.92 3.34 -3.14
C LEU A 97 -5.79 4.35 -2.00
N ALA A 98 -6.04 3.93 -0.76
CA ALA A 98 -5.97 4.83 0.40
C ALA A 98 -4.56 5.41 0.62
N THR A 99 -3.53 4.57 0.45
CA THR A 99 -2.13 5.00 0.60
C THR A 99 -1.72 5.93 -0.53
N ALA A 100 -2.11 5.66 -1.77
CA ALA A 100 -1.79 6.48 -2.92
C ALA A 100 -2.45 7.87 -2.85
N ILE A 101 -3.72 7.94 -2.43
CA ILE A 101 -4.42 9.20 -2.16
C ILE A 101 -3.70 9.98 -1.06
N ARG A 102 -3.35 9.32 0.04
CA ARG A 102 -2.64 9.99 1.14
C ARG A 102 -1.26 10.48 0.71
N ALA A 103 -0.53 9.69 -0.05
CA ALA A 103 0.77 10.09 -0.59
C ALA A 103 0.66 11.38 -1.43
N ASN A 104 -0.32 11.46 -2.33
CA ASN A 104 -0.61 12.65 -3.11
C ASN A 104 -0.93 13.86 -2.20
N VAL A 105 -1.82 13.70 -1.21
CA VAL A 105 -2.19 14.77 -0.26
C VAL A 105 -1.00 15.25 0.59
N LEU A 106 0.02 14.42 0.77
CA LEU A 106 1.26 14.75 1.47
C LEU A 106 2.38 15.23 0.53
N ASP A 107 2.06 15.56 -0.72
CA ASP A 107 2.98 16.05 -1.75
C ASP A 107 4.04 15.04 -2.22
N TYR A 108 3.77 13.74 -2.09
CA TYR A 108 4.56 12.72 -2.77
C TYR A 108 4.04 12.47 -4.19
N ALA A 109 4.95 12.27 -5.14
CA ALA A 109 4.59 11.70 -6.43
C ALA A 109 4.18 10.23 -6.22
N SER A 110 2.89 9.95 -6.37
CA SER A 110 2.30 8.63 -6.19
C SER A 110 2.22 7.90 -7.52
N VAL A 111 2.90 6.77 -7.64
CA VAL A 111 2.92 5.92 -8.83
C VAL A 111 2.50 4.51 -8.43
N VAL A 112 1.37 4.05 -8.96
CA VAL A 112 0.88 2.69 -8.73
C VAL A 112 1.31 1.79 -9.89
N ILE A 113 1.92 0.65 -9.58
CA ILE A 113 2.40 -0.31 -10.57
C ILE A 113 1.28 -1.32 -10.83
N GLU A 114 0.57 -1.16 -11.95
CA GLU A 114 -0.71 -1.82 -12.19
C GLU A 114 -0.64 -3.35 -12.27
N ASP A 115 0.43 -3.90 -12.80
CA ASP A 115 0.69 -5.35 -12.87
C ASP A 115 1.28 -5.94 -11.58
N CYS A 116 1.54 -5.09 -10.58
CA CYS A 116 2.02 -5.48 -9.24
C CYS A 116 1.00 -5.16 -8.13
N VAL A 117 -0.25 -4.91 -8.47
CA VAL A 117 -1.35 -4.72 -7.52
C VAL A 117 -2.55 -5.59 -7.89
N ASP A 118 -3.28 -6.04 -6.87
CA ASP A 118 -4.48 -6.85 -7.08
C ASP A 118 -5.46 -6.64 -5.92
N THR A 119 -6.70 -7.12 -6.06
CA THR A 119 -7.72 -7.05 -5.02
C THR A 119 -8.61 -8.29 -4.94
N MET A 120 -8.90 -8.72 -3.72
CA MET A 120 -9.89 -9.76 -3.45
C MET A 120 -11.34 -9.33 -3.74
N ASP A 121 -11.58 -8.04 -3.99
CA ASP A 121 -12.91 -7.47 -4.20
C ASP A 121 -13.39 -7.61 -5.66
N GLY A 122 -12.58 -8.21 -6.53
CA GLY A 122 -12.90 -8.50 -7.92
C GLY A 122 -12.51 -7.41 -8.92
N PRO A 123 -12.54 -7.72 -10.22
CA PRO A 123 -11.98 -6.88 -11.27
C PRO A 123 -12.67 -5.53 -11.40
N VAL A 124 -13.96 -5.44 -11.12
CA VAL A 124 -14.71 -4.17 -11.21
C VAL A 124 -14.15 -3.14 -10.23
N LEU A 125 -13.86 -3.53 -8.98
CA LEU A 125 -13.30 -2.62 -7.99
C LEU A 125 -11.82 -2.37 -8.22
N HIS A 126 -11.09 -3.34 -8.78
CA HIS A 126 -9.71 -3.15 -9.22
C HIS A 126 -9.63 -2.03 -10.26
N GLU A 127 -10.34 -2.14 -11.37
CA GLU A 127 -10.34 -1.16 -12.45
C GLU A 127 -10.88 0.22 -12.02
N ALA A 128 -11.92 0.24 -11.18
CA ALA A 128 -12.44 1.49 -10.64
C ALA A 128 -11.37 2.24 -9.81
N ALA A 129 -10.63 1.52 -8.97
CA ALA A 129 -9.55 2.10 -8.18
C ALA A 129 -8.42 2.66 -9.06
N LEU A 130 -7.95 1.89 -10.06
CA LEU A 130 -6.93 2.35 -11.00
C LEU A 130 -7.41 3.56 -11.80
N THR A 131 -8.68 3.59 -12.22
CA THR A 131 -9.29 4.72 -12.91
C THR A 131 -9.29 5.99 -12.03
N CYS A 132 -9.70 5.88 -10.76
CA CYS A 132 -9.65 7.00 -9.83
C CYS A 132 -8.21 7.53 -9.63
N LEU A 133 -7.26 6.62 -9.51
CA LEU A 133 -5.84 6.98 -9.36
C LEU A 133 -5.33 7.75 -10.57
N ARG A 134 -5.55 7.24 -11.79
CA ARG A 134 -5.16 7.91 -13.05
C ARG A 134 -5.81 9.29 -13.19
N ALA A 135 -7.06 9.42 -12.76
CA ALA A 135 -7.81 10.65 -12.96
C ALA A 135 -7.37 11.79 -12.06
N ALA A 136 -6.94 11.51 -10.81
CA ALA A 136 -6.82 12.57 -9.81
C ALA A 136 -5.64 12.45 -8.82
N PHE A 137 -5.07 11.26 -8.60
CA PHE A 137 -4.21 11.07 -7.43
C PHE A 137 -2.78 10.64 -7.74
N GLY A 138 -2.44 10.34 -8.99
CA GLY A 138 -1.09 9.94 -9.34
C GLY A 138 -0.99 9.29 -10.71
N TRP A 139 0.09 8.57 -10.89
CA TRP A 139 0.34 7.83 -12.12
C TRP A 139 0.03 6.34 -11.89
N VAL A 140 -0.41 5.69 -12.95
CA VAL A 140 -0.57 4.24 -13.01
C VAL A 140 0.18 3.78 -14.25
N MET A 141 1.13 2.88 -14.06
CA MET A 141 1.98 2.36 -15.15
C MET A 141 2.37 0.92 -14.87
N SER A 142 2.86 0.24 -15.88
CA SER A 142 3.41 -1.11 -15.75
C SER A 142 4.76 -1.14 -15.04
N SER A 143 5.16 -2.31 -14.56
CA SER A 143 6.49 -2.51 -13.97
C SER A 143 7.61 -2.25 -14.97
N ASP A 144 7.44 -2.63 -16.25
CA ASP A 144 8.42 -2.40 -17.32
C ASP A 144 8.64 -0.89 -17.56
N GLU A 145 7.55 -0.10 -17.61
CA GLU A 145 7.63 1.37 -17.73
C GLU A 145 8.34 2.00 -16.54
N ALA A 146 8.00 1.58 -15.33
CA ALA A 146 8.63 2.09 -14.12
C ALA A 146 10.14 1.76 -14.07
N ILE A 147 10.53 0.54 -14.44
CA ILE A 147 11.93 0.11 -14.52
C ILE A 147 12.69 0.94 -15.55
N ALA A 148 12.11 1.15 -16.73
CA ALA A 148 12.72 1.97 -17.78
C ALA A 148 12.96 3.42 -17.33
N LEU A 149 12.00 4.04 -16.64
CA LEU A 149 12.12 5.41 -16.10
C LEU A 149 13.23 5.50 -15.04
N VAL A 150 13.29 4.56 -14.10
CA VAL A 150 14.33 4.54 -13.06
C VAL A 150 15.71 4.28 -13.66
N GLY A 151 15.81 3.39 -14.66
CA GLY A 151 17.05 3.07 -15.35
C GLY A 151 17.62 4.26 -16.12
N ASN A 152 16.81 4.97 -16.87
CA ASN A 152 17.19 6.15 -17.63
C ASN A 152 17.64 7.31 -16.73
N GLY A 153 16.90 7.58 -15.65
CA GLY A 153 17.28 8.61 -14.67
C GLY A 153 18.59 8.32 -13.92
N ALA A 154 18.97 7.06 -13.78
CA ALA A 154 20.27 6.67 -13.22
C ALA A 154 21.42 6.87 -14.20
N ALA A 155 21.19 6.74 -15.50
CA ALA A 155 22.18 6.98 -16.54
C ALA A 155 22.48 8.48 -16.68
N GLU A 156 21.47 9.34 -16.68
CA GLU A 156 21.62 10.79 -16.78
C GLU A 156 22.40 11.40 -15.60
N ARG A 157 22.20 10.89 -14.38
CA ARG A 157 22.96 11.37 -13.19
C ARG A 157 24.43 10.97 -13.19
N LYS A 158 24.84 9.96 -13.98
CA LYS A 158 26.25 9.57 -14.10
C LYS A 158 27.00 10.35 -15.18
N SER A 159 26.26 11.07 -16.02
CA SER A 159 26.81 11.89 -17.12
C SER A 159 26.85 13.39 -16.80
N ALA A 160 26.36 13.81 -15.64
CA ALA A 160 26.38 15.18 -15.12
C ALA A 160 27.37 15.32 -13.96
#